data_ac6013eecba43d4d660974533cfa5fdd
#
_entry.id   ac6013eecba43d4d660974533cfa5fdd
#
_cell.length_a   1.000
_cell.length_b   1.000
_cell.length_c   1.000
_cell.angle_alpha   90.00
_cell.angle_beta   90.00
_cell.angle_gamma   90.00
#
_symmetry.space_group_name_H-M   'P 1'
#
loop_
_entity.id
_entity.type
_entity.pdbx_description
1 polymer ?
#
loop_
_entity_poly.entity_id
_entity_poly.type
_entity_poly.pdbx_seq_one_letter_code
_entity_poly.pdbx_strand_id
1 'polypeptide(L)'
;MIEIDLRLALFCDSYLPQLNGVSLLLERLVDAVRDRGGVVRVFTTTDPHATYDPEIRRWPSVPLWLYPEHRLALPTPASIRRELEAWRPTIVHAASPFGLGLAARRGARSLGIPFVSSYHTSWSAYTKFYGLGFLSNFAWRYLRWFHNSGDRTYAPTEATRQELEFHGVRRTAIWSRGVDTVRFTPSARSSALRARLGASDNTVVCAYVGRLGAEKGLAVAMEGMHRVVARAGANVVCAIAGDGPYEAECRRLAPPGTIFMGRLSGRELTEFYASADVFIFPSATDTFGNVILEAMASGLPVVGADVGPTRELLSNTRGLMFPQGNAEMFGDQVLSLVRDRARRVVLAREALAFARTRTWDAIFDELFADYARLSGSAPAAVAVA
;
A
#
# COMPACT_ATOMS: atom_id res chain seq x y z
N MET A 1 11.57 -0.69 21.59
CA MET A 1 10.59 -1.71 21.12
C MET A 1 9.97 -2.38 22.34
N ILE A 2 8.65 -2.55 22.35
CA ILE A 2 7.92 -3.21 23.45
C ILE A 2 7.97 -4.70 23.19
N GLU A 3 8.38 -5.50 24.18
CA GLU A 3 8.30 -6.96 24.13
C GLU A 3 6.84 -7.41 24.19
N ILE A 4 6.42 -8.38 23.35
CA ILE A 4 5.04 -8.82 23.23
C ILE A 4 4.88 -10.32 23.46
N ASP A 5 3.91 -10.71 24.26
CA ASP A 5 3.45 -12.11 24.35
C ASP A 5 2.37 -12.36 23.30
N LEU A 6 2.81 -12.51 22.05
CA LEU A 6 1.92 -12.66 20.89
C LEU A 6 2.24 -13.93 20.10
N ARG A 7 1.24 -14.75 19.89
CA ARG A 7 1.26 -15.90 18.95
C ARG A 7 0.27 -15.63 17.83
N LEU A 8 0.74 -15.03 16.75
CA LEU A 8 -0.08 -14.57 15.64
C LEU A 8 -0.29 -15.67 14.58
N ALA A 9 -1.53 -16.11 14.34
CA ALA A 9 -1.87 -16.89 13.16
C ALA A 9 -2.34 -15.94 12.03
N LEU A 10 -1.49 -15.72 11.03
CA LEU A 10 -1.72 -14.80 9.92
C LEU A 10 -2.20 -15.55 8.68
N PHE A 11 -3.39 -15.23 8.19
CA PHE A 11 -4.00 -15.85 6.99
C PHE A 11 -4.08 -14.86 5.84
N CYS A 12 -3.50 -15.23 4.69
CA CYS A 12 -3.49 -14.37 3.50
C CYS A 12 -3.44 -15.21 2.21
N ASP A 13 -4.12 -14.73 1.15
CA ASP A 13 -4.09 -15.40 -0.15
C ASP A 13 -2.88 -14.94 -1.01
N SER A 14 -2.18 -13.88 -0.60
CA SER A 14 -0.97 -13.37 -1.24
C SER A 14 0.12 -13.14 -0.20
N TYR A 15 1.25 -13.80 -0.38
CA TYR A 15 2.44 -13.68 0.46
C TYR A 15 3.69 -13.94 -0.39
N LEU A 16 4.89 -13.76 0.19
CA LEU A 16 6.14 -14.04 -0.52
C LEU A 16 6.14 -15.45 -1.16
N PRO A 17 6.72 -15.62 -2.35
CA PRO A 17 7.56 -14.68 -3.12
C PRO A 17 6.81 -13.65 -3.99
N GLN A 18 5.47 -13.61 -3.94
CA GLN A 18 4.70 -12.60 -4.66
C GLN A 18 4.97 -11.21 -4.08
N LEU A 19 5.50 -10.30 -4.92
CA LEU A 19 5.86 -8.95 -4.51
C LEU A 19 4.75 -7.96 -4.90
N ASN A 20 3.89 -7.63 -3.94
CA ASN A 20 2.87 -6.57 -4.04
C ASN A 20 2.76 -5.81 -2.72
N GLY A 21 2.01 -4.70 -2.71
CA GLY A 21 1.90 -3.84 -1.53
C GLY A 21 1.34 -4.54 -0.28
N VAL A 22 0.52 -5.59 -0.45
CA VAL A 22 -0.04 -6.37 0.67
C VAL A 22 0.99 -7.37 1.18
N SER A 23 1.62 -8.14 0.29
CA SER A 23 2.62 -9.15 0.71
C SER A 23 3.81 -8.52 1.44
N LEU A 24 4.31 -7.37 0.95
CA LEU A 24 5.38 -6.62 1.60
C LEU A 24 4.97 -6.05 2.97
N LEU A 25 3.71 -5.63 3.12
CA LEU A 25 3.19 -5.20 4.42
C LEU A 25 3.13 -6.36 5.41
N LEU A 26 2.64 -7.53 4.95
CA LEU A 26 2.49 -8.70 5.81
C LEU A 26 3.86 -9.30 6.18
N GLU A 27 4.86 -9.25 5.29
CA GLU A 27 6.25 -9.56 5.61
C GLU A 27 6.76 -8.67 6.75
N ARG A 28 6.58 -7.34 6.62
CA ARG A 28 6.97 -6.40 7.69
C ARG A 28 6.23 -6.64 9.01
N LEU A 29 4.95 -7.05 8.95
CA LEU A 29 4.23 -7.45 10.16
C LEU A 29 4.85 -8.68 10.81
N VAL A 30 5.23 -9.68 10.01
CA VAL A 30 5.90 -10.90 10.50
C VAL A 30 7.23 -10.54 11.17
N ASP A 31 8.06 -9.73 10.53
CA ASP A 31 9.34 -9.26 11.07
C ASP A 31 9.12 -8.46 12.36
N ALA A 32 8.17 -7.53 12.37
CA ALA A 32 7.87 -6.71 13.55
C ALA A 32 7.37 -7.54 14.75
N VAL A 33 6.66 -8.64 14.51
CA VAL A 33 6.28 -9.59 15.58
C VAL A 33 7.51 -10.29 16.13
N ARG A 34 8.38 -10.80 15.24
CA ARG A 34 9.62 -11.51 15.64
C ARG A 34 10.60 -10.60 16.39
N ASP A 35 10.81 -9.39 15.89
CA ASP A 35 11.71 -8.39 16.50
C ASP A 35 11.31 -8.01 17.92
N ARG A 36 10.01 -8.22 18.27
CA ARG A 36 9.45 -7.96 19.60
C ARG A 36 9.29 -9.21 20.47
N GLY A 37 9.88 -10.34 20.06
CA GLY A 37 9.84 -11.60 20.81
C GLY A 37 8.56 -12.42 20.62
N GLY A 38 7.61 -11.96 19.81
CA GLY A 38 6.42 -12.72 19.45
C GLY A 38 6.71 -13.84 18.44
N VAL A 39 5.77 -14.77 18.30
CA VAL A 39 5.85 -15.85 17.31
C VAL A 39 4.72 -15.74 16.31
N VAL A 40 4.99 -16.06 15.05
CA VAL A 40 4.00 -15.97 13.98
C VAL A 40 4.00 -17.22 13.13
N ARG A 41 2.81 -17.64 12.71
CA ARG A 41 2.64 -18.67 11.68
C ARG A 41 1.80 -18.11 10.55
N VAL A 42 2.35 -18.14 9.34
CA VAL A 42 1.69 -17.65 8.14
C VAL A 42 0.98 -18.80 7.43
N PHE A 43 -0.28 -18.60 7.10
CA PHE A 43 -1.12 -19.52 6.33
C PHE A 43 -1.44 -18.87 4.99
N THR A 44 -0.90 -19.44 3.91
CA THR A 44 -0.99 -18.83 2.58
C THR A 44 -1.17 -19.86 1.47
N THR A 45 -1.23 -19.41 0.23
CA THR A 45 -1.37 -20.23 -0.97
C THR A 45 -0.04 -20.84 -1.40
N THR A 46 -0.11 -21.96 -2.13
CA THR A 46 1.08 -22.51 -2.81
C THR A 46 1.55 -21.57 -3.90
N ASP A 47 2.88 -21.46 -4.03
CA ASP A 47 3.55 -20.74 -5.10
C ASP A 47 4.72 -21.59 -5.61
N PRO A 48 4.87 -21.76 -6.96
CA PRO A 48 5.93 -22.59 -7.52
C PRO A 48 7.35 -22.11 -7.22
N HIS A 49 7.51 -20.83 -6.93
CA HIS A 49 8.82 -20.20 -6.65
C HIS A 49 9.10 -20.04 -5.15
N ALA A 50 8.19 -20.53 -4.29
CA ALA A 50 8.36 -20.40 -2.86
C ALA A 50 9.41 -21.34 -2.31
N THR A 51 10.31 -20.84 -1.49
CA THR A 51 11.22 -21.64 -0.67
C THR A 51 10.49 -22.23 0.54
N TYR A 52 10.98 -23.36 1.04
CA TYR A 52 10.44 -23.96 2.24
C TYR A 52 10.78 -23.12 3.48
N ASP A 53 9.75 -22.82 4.28
CA ASP A 53 9.86 -22.18 5.58
C ASP A 53 8.91 -22.92 6.55
N PRO A 54 9.38 -23.43 7.68
CA PRO A 54 8.56 -24.20 8.64
C PRO A 54 7.46 -23.34 9.31
N GLU A 55 7.60 -22.03 9.33
CA GLU A 55 6.60 -21.11 9.87
C GLU A 55 5.52 -20.72 8.84
N ILE A 56 5.73 -21.08 7.57
CA ILE A 56 4.78 -20.80 6.49
C ILE A 56 4.05 -22.08 6.07
N ARG A 57 2.76 -22.15 6.34
CA ARG A 57 1.88 -23.23 5.91
C ARG A 57 1.21 -22.86 4.59
N ARG A 58 1.51 -23.62 3.52
CA ARG A 58 0.96 -23.38 2.20
C ARG A 58 -0.10 -24.40 1.83
N TRP A 59 -1.24 -23.92 1.34
CA TRP A 59 -2.35 -24.76 0.85
C TRP A 59 -2.40 -24.81 -0.65
N PRO A 60 -2.74 -25.97 -1.25
CA PRO A 60 -3.00 -26.09 -2.67
C PRO A 60 -3.98 -25.01 -3.15
N SER A 61 -3.65 -24.37 -4.25
CA SER A 61 -4.36 -23.18 -4.72
C SER A 61 -4.41 -23.13 -6.23
N VAL A 62 -5.45 -22.49 -6.76
CA VAL A 62 -5.64 -22.25 -8.20
C VAL A 62 -5.53 -20.75 -8.49
N PRO A 63 -4.96 -20.35 -9.64
CA PRO A 63 -4.96 -18.94 -10.02
C PRO A 63 -6.39 -18.46 -10.28
N LEU A 64 -6.68 -17.21 -9.92
CA LEU A 64 -7.96 -16.58 -10.26
C LEU A 64 -7.96 -16.20 -11.73
N TRP A 65 -9.01 -16.60 -12.46
CA TRP A 65 -9.13 -16.37 -13.90
C TRP A 65 -9.03 -14.87 -14.30
N LEU A 66 -9.65 -13.99 -13.53
CA LEU A 66 -9.61 -12.53 -13.77
C LEU A 66 -8.29 -11.86 -13.33
N TYR A 67 -7.55 -12.50 -12.43
CA TYR A 67 -6.31 -12.02 -11.85
C TYR A 67 -5.38 -13.21 -11.60
N PRO A 68 -4.68 -13.71 -12.63
CA PRO A 68 -3.83 -14.89 -12.49
C PRO A 68 -2.71 -14.77 -11.46
N GLU A 69 -2.32 -13.53 -11.12
CA GLU A 69 -1.36 -13.23 -10.06
C GLU A 69 -1.92 -13.55 -8.65
N HIS A 70 -3.24 -13.55 -8.49
CA HIS A 70 -3.89 -13.92 -7.24
C HIS A 70 -4.32 -15.39 -7.29
N ARG A 71 -4.03 -16.10 -6.22
CA ARG A 71 -4.36 -17.52 -6.07
C ARG A 71 -5.40 -17.70 -4.99
N LEU A 72 -6.31 -18.63 -5.18
CA LEU A 72 -7.34 -19.00 -4.22
C LEU A 72 -7.08 -20.40 -3.70
N ALA A 73 -6.91 -20.54 -2.40
CA ALA A 73 -6.90 -21.83 -1.70
C ALA A 73 -8.24 -22.07 -1.02
N LEU A 74 -8.68 -23.31 -1.03
CA LEU A 74 -9.94 -23.75 -0.39
C LEU A 74 -9.63 -24.84 0.65
N PRO A 75 -8.98 -24.51 1.77
CA PRO A 75 -8.72 -25.49 2.82
C PRO A 75 -10.03 -25.91 3.48
N THR A 76 -10.09 -27.15 3.93
CA THR A 76 -11.24 -27.58 4.72
C THR A 76 -11.22 -26.90 6.08
N PRO A 77 -12.36 -26.45 6.63
CA PRO A 77 -12.41 -25.85 7.97
C PRO A 77 -11.82 -26.75 9.05
N ALA A 78 -11.94 -28.06 8.91
CA ALA A 78 -11.40 -29.04 9.85
C ALA A 78 -9.86 -29.07 9.83
N SER A 79 -9.21 -28.89 8.66
CA SER A 79 -7.75 -28.84 8.58
C SER A 79 -7.19 -27.60 9.28
N ILE A 80 -7.79 -26.43 9.03
CA ILE A 80 -7.39 -25.18 9.70
C ILE A 80 -7.65 -25.26 11.21
N ARG A 81 -8.81 -25.78 11.62
CA ARG A 81 -9.10 -25.97 13.04
C ARG A 81 -8.02 -26.79 13.75
N ARG A 82 -7.62 -27.95 13.17
CA ARG A 82 -6.55 -28.79 13.73
C ARG A 82 -5.20 -28.06 13.88
N GLU A 83 -4.83 -27.27 12.86
CA GLU A 83 -3.60 -26.46 12.92
C GLU A 83 -3.67 -25.40 14.05
N LEU A 84 -4.80 -24.70 14.18
CA LEU A 84 -4.99 -23.70 15.23
C LEU A 84 -5.04 -24.34 16.64
N GLU A 85 -5.70 -25.49 16.79
CA GLU A 85 -5.78 -26.24 18.04
C GLU A 85 -4.40 -26.76 18.51
N ALA A 86 -3.59 -27.26 17.57
CA ALA A 86 -2.24 -27.73 17.84
C ALA A 86 -1.27 -26.59 18.17
N TRP A 87 -1.38 -25.45 17.45
CA TRP A 87 -0.43 -24.33 17.59
C TRP A 87 -0.86 -23.31 18.66
N ARG A 88 -2.13 -23.23 19.02
CA ARG A 88 -2.70 -22.35 20.06
C ARG A 88 -2.32 -20.88 19.91
N PRO A 89 -2.71 -20.19 18.82
CA PRO A 89 -2.46 -18.78 18.69
C PRO A 89 -3.25 -17.96 19.73
N THR A 90 -2.70 -16.80 20.11
CA THR A 90 -3.41 -15.82 20.95
C THR A 90 -4.41 -15.00 20.13
N ILE A 91 -4.14 -14.85 18.82
CA ILE A 91 -5.00 -14.12 17.89
C ILE A 91 -4.90 -14.71 16.47
N VAL A 92 -6.01 -14.66 15.75
CA VAL A 92 -6.08 -15.02 14.32
C VAL A 92 -6.37 -13.77 13.50
N HIS A 93 -5.48 -13.44 12.55
CA HIS A 93 -5.65 -12.31 11.64
C HIS A 93 -5.82 -12.77 10.19
N ALA A 94 -6.94 -12.43 9.57
CA ALA A 94 -7.19 -12.69 8.15
C ALA A 94 -6.98 -11.40 7.33
N ALA A 95 -5.94 -11.40 6.50
CA ALA A 95 -5.62 -10.29 5.57
C ALA A 95 -6.40 -10.38 4.25
N SER A 96 -7.14 -11.46 4.02
CA SER A 96 -8.02 -11.61 2.87
C SER A 96 -9.36 -12.22 3.27
N PRO A 97 -10.48 -11.81 2.65
CA PRO A 97 -11.81 -12.28 3.03
C PRO A 97 -12.23 -13.57 2.31
N PHE A 98 -11.34 -14.23 1.56
CA PHE A 98 -11.68 -15.39 0.74
C PHE A 98 -11.24 -16.71 1.39
N GLY A 99 -11.08 -17.76 0.64
CA GLY A 99 -10.76 -19.13 1.00
C GLY A 99 -10.08 -19.36 2.35
N LEU A 100 -8.82 -18.93 2.47
CA LEU A 100 -8.07 -19.04 3.73
C LEU A 100 -8.68 -18.21 4.85
N GLY A 101 -9.11 -16.98 4.57
CA GLY A 101 -9.76 -16.12 5.56
C GLY A 101 -11.08 -16.68 6.07
N LEU A 102 -11.89 -17.29 5.19
CA LEU A 102 -13.14 -17.99 5.60
C LEU A 102 -12.88 -19.19 6.50
N ALA A 103 -11.86 -19.97 6.17
CA ALA A 103 -11.48 -21.13 6.99
C ALA A 103 -10.89 -20.70 8.34
N ALA A 104 -10.04 -19.65 8.34
CA ALA A 104 -9.51 -19.02 9.54
C ALA A 104 -10.62 -18.56 10.50
N ARG A 105 -11.60 -17.81 9.95
CA ARG A 105 -12.77 -17.35 10.70
C ARG A 105 -13.52 -18.49 11.38
N ARG A 106 -13.80 -19.58 10.64
CA ARG A 106 -14.51 -20.75 11.20
C ARG A 106 -13.69 -21.45 12.26
N GLY A 107 -12.39 -21.63 12.02
CA GLY A 107 -11.47 -22.24 12.97
C GLY A 107 -11.36 -21.44 14.26
N ALA A 108 -11.07 -20.13 14.17
CA ALA A 108 -10.98 -19.26 15.32
C ALA A 108 -12.25 -19.25 16.17
N ARG A 109 -13.42 -19.09 15.51
CA ARG A 109 -14.72 -19.10 16.20
C ARG A 109 -15.00 -20.42 16.93
N SER A 110 -14.63 -21.56 16.32
CA SER A 110 -14.86 -22.88 16.94
C SER A 110 -13.98 -23.14 18.17
N LEU A 111 -12.89 -22.41 18.30
CA LEU A 111 -11.91 -22.53 19.39
C LEU A 111 -11.97 -21.35 20.38
N GLY A 112 -12.85 -20.38 20.16
CA GLY A 112 -12.95 -19.19 21.02
C GLY A 112 -11.72 -18.27 20.93
N ILE A 113 -10.95 -18.33 19.84
CA ILE A 113 -9.76 -17.48 19.63
C ILE A 113 -10.21 -16.15 19.01
N PRO A 114 -9.73 -15.00 19.51
CA PRO A 114 -9.99 -13.71 18.92
C PRO A 114 -9.67 -13.69 17.41
N PHE A 115 -10.61 -13.18 16.60
CA PHE A 115 -10.50 -13.12 15.16
C PHE A 115 -10.56 -11.69 14.68
N VAL A 116 -9.50 -11.24 13.99
CA VAL A 116 -9.45 -9.92 13.37
C VAL A 116 -9.26 -10.05 11.86
N SER A 117 -9.65 -9.02 11.14
CA SER A 117 -9.49 -8.97 9.69
C SER A 117 -8.96 -7.60 9.24
N SER A 118 -8.33 -7.53 8.08
CA SER A 118 -7.88 -6.27 7.49
C SER A 118 -8.38 -6.10 6.05
N TYR A 119 -8.68 -4.86 5.71
CA TYR A 119 -9.16 -4.46 4.39
C TYR A 119 -8.04 -3.78 3.60
N HIS A 120 -7.46 -4.50 2.64
CA HIS A 120 -6.30 -4.04 1.88
C HIS A 120 -6.61 -3.62 0.45
N THR A 121 -7.73 -4.09 -0.11
CA THR A 121 -8.08 -3.86 -1.51
C THR A 121 -9.49 -3.31 -1.61
N SER A 122 -9.64 -2.16 -2.28
CA SER A 122 -10.96 -1.59 -2.56
C SER A 122 -11.68 -2.39 -3.66
N TRP A 123 -12.27 -3.52 -3.29
CA TRP A 123 -13.04 -4.35 -4.20
C TRP A 123 -14.18 -3.59 -4.88
N SER A 124 -14.78 -2.63 -4.20
CA SER A 124 -15.84 -1.78 -4.74
C SER A 124 -15.34 -0.86 -5.87
N ALA A 125 -14.14 -0.30 -5.72
CA ALA A 125 -13.51 0.51 -6.76
C ALA A 125 -13.11 -0.36 -7.96
N TYR A 126 -12.56 -1.55 -7.72
CA TYR A 126 -12.20 -2.48 -8.78
C TYR A 126 -13.42 -2.98 -9.56
N THR A 127 -14.51 -3.38 -8.90
CA THR A 127 -15.73 -3.82 -9.59
C THR A 127 -16.33 -2.71 -10.47
N LYS A 128 -16.31 -1.47 -10.01
CA LYS A 128 -16.75 -0.33 -10.81
C LYS A 128 -15.85 -0.09 -12.02
N PHE A 129 -14.53 -0.13 -11.81
CA PHE A 129 -13.55 0.09 -12.88
C PHE A 129 -13.66 -0.95 -14.02
N TYR A 130 -13.91 -2.22 -13.68
CA TYR A 130 -14.08 -3.31 -14.66
C TYR A 130 -15.53 -3.48 -15.17
N GLY A 131 -16.40 -2.50 -14.96
CA GLY A 131 -17.78 -2.56 -15.45
C GLY A 131 -18.71 -3.54 -14.72
N LEU A 132 -18.25 -4.11 -13.60
CA LEU A 132 -18.99 -5.06 -12.76
C LEU A 132 -19.74 -4.36 -11.60
N GLY A 133 -20.07 -3.10 -11.77
CA GLY A 133 -20.75 -2.28 -10.74
C GLY A 133 -22.06 -2.87 -10.23
N PHE A 134 -22.78 -3.65 -11.04
CA PHE A 134 -23.99 -4.36 -10.65
C PHE A 134 -23.77 -5.40 -9.55
N LEU A 135 -22.55 -5.91 -9.40
CA LEU A 135 -22.17 -6.85 -8.32
C LEU A 135 -21.76 -6.13 -7.01
N SER A 136 -21.66 -4.81 -7.03
CA SER A 136 -21.17 -4.02 -5.89
C SER A 136 -21.99 -4.26 -4.61
N ASN A 137 -23.33 -4.29 -4.71
CA ASN A 137 -24.20 -4.54 -3.56
C ASN A 137 -24.02 -5.94 -2.97
N PHE A 138 -23.81 -6.95 -3.82
CA PHE A 138 -23.53 -8.31 -3.37
C PHE A 138 -22.15 -8.40 -2.71
N ALA A 139 -21.14 -7.78 -3.31
CA ALA A 139 -19.80 -7.72 -2.75
C ALA A 139 -19.80 -7.04 -1.37
N TRP A 140 -20.49 -5.90 -1.21
CA TRP A 140 -20.61 -5.23 0.07
C TRP A 140 -21.38 -6.04 1.11
N ARG A 141 -22.45 -6.74 0.70
CA ARG A 141 -23.17 -7.66 1.60
C ARG A 141 -22.28 -8.78 2.14
N TYR A 142 -21.44 -9.35 1.26
CA TYR A 142 -20.47 -10.38 1.61
C TYR A 142 -19.38 -9.81 2.54
N LEU A 143 -18.73 -8.71 2.16
CA LEU A 143 -17.67 -8.07 2.96
C LEU A 143 -18.17 -7.67 4.34
N ARG A 144 -19.35 -7.05 4.42
CA ARG A 144 -19.98 -6.71 5.70
C ARG A 144 -20.20 -7.95 6.57
N TRP A 145 -20.70 -9.03 5.99
CA TRP A 145 -20.90 -10.28 6.74
C TRP A 145 -19.57 -10.86 7.24
N PHE A 146 -18.54 -10.89 6.39
CA PHE A 146 -17.24 -11.43 6.75
C PHE A 146 -16.58 -10.59 7.86
N HIS A 147 -16.45 -9.29 7.65
CA HIS A 147 -15.78 -8.39 8.58
C HIS A 147 -16.51 -8.26 9.93
N ASN A 148 -17.83 -8.18 9.90
CA ASN A 148 -18.63 -8.12 11.14
C ASN A 148 -18.64 -9.42 11.96
N SER A 149 -18.12 -10.49 11.44
CA SER A 149 -18.01 -11.76 12.16
C SER A 149 -16.76 -11.84 13.05
N GLY A 150 -15.84 -10.90 12.94
CA GLY A 150 -14.62 -10.78 13.74
C GLY A 150 -14.75 -9.76 14.88
N ASP A 151 -13.75 -9.71 15.74
CA ASP A 151 -13.66 -8.81 16.88
C ASP A 151 -13.19 -7.41 16.47
N ARG A 152 -12.42 -7.32 15.38
CA ARG A 152 -11.93 -6.07 14.82
C ARG A 152 -11.72 -6.16 13.30
N THR A 153 -11.95 -5.04 12.60
CA THR A 153 -11.61 -4.87 11.19
C THR A 153 -10.68 -3.68 11.03
N TYR A 154 -9.51 -3.91 10.45
CA TYR A 154 -8.52 -2.86 10.24
C TYR A 154 -8.64 -2.25 8.85
N ALA A 155 -8.68 -0.92 8.80
CA ALA A 155 -8.64 -0.11 7.59
C ALA A 155 -7.31 0.64 7.50
N PRO A 156 -6.75 0.85 6.27
CA PRO A 156 -5.47 1.54 6.12
C PRO A 156 -5.54 3.06 6.34
N THR A 157 -6.71 3.67 6.12
CA THR A 157 -6.94 5.12 6.21
C THR A 157 -8.28 5.41 6.85
N GLU A 158 -8.44 6.63 7.35
CA GLU A 158 -9.71 7.11 7.90
C GLU A 158 -10.81 7.14 6.82
N ALA A 159 -10.45 7.54 5.60
CA ALA A 159 -11.38 7.52 4.47
C ALA A 159 -11.91 6.09 4.18
N THR A 160 -11.01 5.10 4.20
CA THR A 160 -11.41 3.69 4.01
C THR A 160 -12.23 3.18 5.22
N ARG A 161 -11.91 3.61 6.44
CA ARG A 161 -12.68 3.27 7.64
C ARG A 161 -14.11 3.79 7.53
N GLN A 162 -14.28 5.05 7.12
CA GLN A 162 -15.59 5.66 6.91
C GLN A 162 -16.39 4.98 5.79
N GLU A 163 -15.74 4.58 4.69
CA GLU A 163 -16.37 3.79 3.62
C GLU A 163 -16.89 2.44 4.15
N LEU A 164 -16.09 1.73 4.92
CA LEU A 164 -16.48 0.47 5.55
C LEU A 164 -17.68 0.66 6.49
N GLU A 165 -17.67 1.69 7.33
CA GLU A 165 -18.74 2.01 8.27
C GLU A 165 -20.03 2.44 7.54
N PHE A 166 -19.91 3.23 6.48
CA PHE A 166 -21.05 3.59 5.62
C PHE A 166 -21.73 2.35 5.02
N HIS A 167 -20.96 1.31 4.66
CA HIS A 167 -21.47 0.03 4.19
C HIS A 167 -21.85 -0.94 5.32
N GLY A 168 -21.86 -0.50 6.57
CA GLY A 168 -22.33 -1.23 7.73
C GLY A 168 -21.32 -2.21 8.34
N VAL A 169 -20.03 -2.06 8.06
CA VAL A 169 -18.96 -2.75 8.79
C VAL A 169 -18.80 -2.07 10.16
N ARG A 170 -18.72 -2.86 11.20
CA ARG A 170 -18.63 -2.40 12.60
C ARG A 170 -17.27 -2.79 13.19
N ARG A 171 -16.96 -2.22 14.36
CA ARG A 171 -15.71 -2.52 15.09
C ARG A 171 -14.48 -2.29 14.23
N THR A 172 -14.46 -1.19 13.50
CA THR A 172 -13.36 -0.76 12.67
C THR A 172 -12.26 -0.09 13.50
N ALA A 173 -11.03 -0.23 13.08
CA ALA A 173 -9.87 0.49 13.61
C ALA A 173 -8.91 0.84 12.47
N ILE A 174 -8.00 1.77 12.71
CA ILE A 174 -6.96 2.10 11.74
C ILE A 174 -5.75 1.19 11.95
N TRP A 175 -5.29 0.58 10.88
CA TRP A 175 -3.95 0.01 10.75
C TRP A 175 -3.30 0.65 9.53
N SER A 176 -2.64 1.77 9.78
CA SER A 176 -2.04 2.61 8.75
C SER A 176 -0.76 1.97 8.18
N ARG A 177 -0.04 2.75 7.37
CA ARG A 177 1.23 2.35 6.78
C ARG A 177 2.33 3.24 7.31
N GLY A 178 3.49 2.64 7.49
CA GLY A 178 4.72 3.33 7.78
C GLY A 178 5.60 3.50 6.55
N VAL A 179 6.66 4.27 6.72
CA VAL A 179 7.73 4.41 5.75
C VAL A 179 9.09 4.26 6.43
N ASP A 180 10.03 3.66 5.73
CA ASP A 180 11.41 3.56 6.16
C ASP A 180 12.15 4.86 5.80
N THR A 181 12.25 5.77 6.78
CA THR A 181 12.86 7.09 6.62
C THR A 181 14.39 7.06 6.62
N VAL A 182 15.01 5.93 6.94
CA VAL A 182 16.45 5.71 6.78
C VAL A 182 16.75 5.36 5.33
N ARG A 183 15.95 4.49 4.76
CA ARG A 183 16.05 4.06 3.36
C ARG A 183 15.61 5.15 2.38
N PHE A 184 14.44 5.73 2.59
CA PHE A 184 13.89 6.81 1.77
C PHE A 184 14.25 8.15 2.41
N THR A 185 15.24 8.83 1.83
CA THR A 185 15.81 10.07 2.39
C THR A 185 16.26 10.99 1.25
N PRO A 186 16.16 12.32 1.40
CA PRO A 186 16.69 13.28 0.43
C PRO A 186 18.20 13.13 0.17
N SER A 187 18.96 12.62 1.14
CA SER A 187 20.41 12.43 1.02
C SER A 187 20.82 11.34 0.00
N ALA A 188 19.88 10.50 -0.45
CA ALA A 188 20.12 9.51 -1.51
C ALA A 188 20.13 10.14 -2.91
N ARG A 189 20.01 11.47 -3.08
CA ARG A 189 20.04 12.15 -4.37
C ARG A 189 21.33 11.87 -5.13
N SER A 190 21.21 11.43 -6.38
CA SER A 190 22.31 11.00 -7.24
C SER A 190 22.44 11.91 -8.48
N SER A 191 23.57 12.61 -8.60
CA SER A 191 23.88 13.40 -9.79
C SER A 191 24.07 12.51 -11.02
N ALA A 192 24.63 11.31 -10.86
CA ALA A 192 24.80 10.34 -11.94
C ALA A 192 23.44 9.87 -12.48
N LEU A 193 22.46 9.62 -11.60
CA LEU A 193 21.12 9.27 -12.04
C LEU A 193 20.43 10.46 -12.74
N ARG A 194 20.56 11.67 -12.23
CA ARG A 194 20.03 12.86 -12.89
C ARG A 194 20.62 13.04 -14.31
N ALA A 195 21.91 12.82 -14.47
CA ALA A 195 22.55 12.86 -15.80
C ALA A 195 21.96 11.78 -16.74
N ARG A 196 21.72 10.56 -16.25
CA ARG A 196 21.01 9.49 -17.01
C ARG A 196 19.60 9.87 -17.41
N LEU A 197 18.92 10.68 -16.59
CA LEU A 197 17.60 11.25 -16.87
C LEU A 197 17.67 12.50 -17.75
N GLY A 198 18.84 12.87 -18.28
CA GLY A 198 19.01 14.08 -19.06
C GLY A 198 18.72 15.38 -18.30
N ALA A 199 18.74 15.32 -16.97
CA ALA A 199 18.37 16.43 -16.11
C ALA A 199 19.60 17.19 -15.60
N SER A 200 19.67 18.47 -15.92
CA SER A 200 20.59 19.44 -15.32
C SER A 200 20.10 19.95 -13.97
N ASP A 201 20.87 20.83 -13.32
CA ASP A 201 20.46 21.45 -12.05
C ASP A 201 19.18 22.30 -12.17
N ASN A 202 18.92 22.84 -13.36
CA ASN A 202 17.72 23.65 -13.64
C ASN A 202 16.55 22.83 -14.16
N THR A 203 16.73 21.55 -14.41
CA THR A 203 15.68 20.66 -14.92
C THR A 203 14.86 20.12 -13.75
N VAL A 204 13.53 20.20 -13.83
CA VAL A 204 12.60 19.60 -12.88
C VAL A 204 12.24 18.19 -13.33
N VAL A 205 12.54 17.19 -12.51
CA VAL A 205 12.19 15.80 -12.77
C VAL A 205 10.86 15.48 -12.09
N CYS A 206 9.83 15.22 -12.90
CA CYS A 206 8.52 14.73 -12.45
C CYS A 206 8.53 13.20 -12.47
N ALA A 207 8.47 12.56 -11.31
CA ALA A 207 8.63 11.13 -11.17
C ALA A 207 7.29 10.43 -10.84
N TYR A 208 7.09 9.27 -11.46
CA TYR A 208 6.07 8.28 -11.09
C TYR A 208 6.76 6.98 -10.67
N VAL A 209 6.24 6.34 -9.63
CA VAL A 209 6.65 4.99 -9.21
C VAL A 209 5.41 4.15 -8.96
N GLY A 210 5.32 2.97 -9.57
CA GLY A 210 4.22 2.05 -9.34
C GLY A 210 3.96 1.09 -10.49
N ARG A 211 3.04 0.14 -10.29
CA ARG A 211 2.60 -0.76 -11.34
C ARG A 211 1.96 0.03 -12.49
N LEU A 212 2.32 -0.30 -13.71
CA LEU A 212 1.72 0.30 -14.90
C LEU A 212 0.40 -0.44 -15.24
N GLY A 213 -0.67 0.00 -14.57
CA GLY A 213 -2.04 -0.50 -14.77
C GLY A 213 -2.96 0.62 -15.24
N ALA A 214 -3.98 0.29 -16.03
CA ALA A 214 -4.94 1.27 -16.54
C ALA A 214 -5.69 1.99 -15.39
N GLU A 215 -5.96 1.27 -14.30
CA GLU A 215 -6.62 1.78 -13.09
C GLU A 215 -5.76 2.79 -12.31
N LYS A 216 -4.45 2.90 -12.62
CA LYS A 216 -3.52 3.86 -11.97
C LYS A 216 -3.59 5.28 -12.53
N GLY A 217 -4.50 5.55 -13.48
CA GLY A 217 -4.72 6.90 -14.00
C GLY A 217 -3.59 7.45 -14.87
N LEU A 218 -2.72 6.59 -15.40
CA LEU A 218 -1.55 6.99 -16.18
C LEU A 218 -1.94 7.74 -17.46
N ALA A 219 -3.09 7.42 -18.08
CA ALA A 219 -3.59 8.17 -19.24
C ALA A 219 -3.79 9.67 -18.91
N VAL A 220 -4.42 9.95 -17.77
CA VAL A 220 -4.64 11.33 -17.28
C VAL A 220 -3.31 12.04 -17.01
N ALA A 221 -2.36 11.31 -16.38
CA ALA A 221 -1.04 11.88 -16.12
C ALA A 221 -0.29 12.19 -17.42
N MET A 222 -0.28 11.29 -18.39
CA MET A 222 0.42 11.50 -19.67
C MET A 222 -0.19 12.65 -20.46
N GLU A 223 -1.51 12.73 -20.54
CA GLU A 223 -2.22 13.85 -21.18
C GLU A 223 -1.87 15.19 -20.51
N GLY A 224 -1.91 15.28 -19.18
CA GLY A 224 -1.53 16.49 -18.47
C GLY A 224 -0.03 16.83 -18.60
N MET A 225 0.85 15.82 -18.65
CA MET A 225 2.27 16.03 -18.86
C MET A 225 2.60 16.58 -20.25
N HIS A 226 1.82 16.31 -21.31
CA HIS A 226 1.96 17.01 -22.61
C HIS A 226 1.83 18.52 -22.45
N ARG A 227 0.86 18.98 -21.65
CA ARG A 227 0.69 20.42 -21.37
C ARG A 227 1.88 20.99 -20.60
N VAL A 228 2.41 20.23 -19.64
CA VAL A 228 3.58 20.64 -18.85
C VAL A 228 4.80 20.79 -19.74
N VAL A 229 5.12 19.77 -20.55
CA VAL A 229 6.25 19.79 -21.48
C VAL A 229 6.13 20.92 -22.51
N ALA A 230 4.94 21.12 -23.09
CA ALA A 230 4.69 22.20 -24.06
C ALA A 230 4.93 23.60 -23.47
N ARG A 231 4.68 23.79 -22.16
CA ARG A 231 4.78 25.10 -21.49
C ARG A 231 6.10 25.32 -20.74
N ALA A 232 6.80 24.26 -20.37
CA ALA A 232 8.07 24.31 -19.64
C ALA A 232 9.29 23.99 -20.53
N GLY A 233 9.09 23.39 -21.69
CA GLY A 233 10.15 23.03 -22.64
C GLY A 233 11.18 22.06 -22.05
N ALA A 234 12.46 22.30 -22.35
CA ALA A 234 13.56 21.45 -21.89
C ALA A 234 13.84 21.48 -20.37
N ASN A 235 13.13 22.33 -19.63
CA ASN A 235 13.32 22.47 -18.19
C ASN A 235 12.52 21.42 -17.37
N VAL A 236 11.87 20.47 -18.03
CA VAL A 236 11.12 19.40 -17.34
C VAL A 236 11.39 18.05 -18.01
N VAL A 237 11.53 17.03 -17.17
CA VAL A 237 11.64 15.62 -17.57
C VAL A 237 10.54 14.83 -16.84
N CYS A 238 9.81 13.99 -17.58
CA CYS A 238 8.92 12.99 -17.01
C CYS A 238 9.67 11.66 -16.91
N ALA A 239 9.75 11.07 -15.71
CA ALA A 239 10.43 9.80 -15.46
C ALA A 239 9.48 8.81 -14.79
N ILE A 240 9.39 7.59 -15.33
CA ILE A 240 8.46 6.55 -14.91
C ILE A 240 9.23 5.31 -14.50
N ALA A 241 9.06 4.90 -13.23
CA ALA A 241 9.62 3.66 -12.71
C ALA A 241 8.48 2.67 -12.39
N GLY A 242 8.56 1.49 -12.98
CA GLY A 242 7.59 0.42 -12.84
C GLY A 242 7.41 -0.38 -14.12
N ASP A 243 6.63 -1.45 -14.01
CA ASP A 243 6.25 -2.34 -15.09
C ASP A 243 4.75 -2.67 -15.00
N GLY A 244 4.19 -3.28 -16.02
CA GLY A 244 2.80 -3.73 -15.99
C GLY A 244 2.10 -3.76 -17.34
N PRO A 245 0.87 -4.30 -17.38
CA PRO A 245 0.15 -4.54 -18.63
C PRO A 245 -0.20 -3.29 -19.43
N TYR A 246 -0.18 -2.12 -18.78
CA TYR A 246 -0.47 -0.83 -19.42
C TYR A 246 0.78 -0.12 -19.97
N GLU A 247 1.97 -0.74 -19.90
CA GLU A 247 3.22 -0.09 -20.28
C GLU A 247 3.24 0.37 -21.75
N ALA A 248 2.83 -0.50 -22.68
CA ALA A 248 2.81 -0.17 -24.10
C ALA A 248 1.91 1.05 -24.39
N GLU A 249 0.74 1.09 -23.78
CA GLU A 249 -0.18 2.21 -23.93
C GLU A 249 0.34 3.48 -23.24
N CYS A 250 0.94 3.34 -22.06
CA CYS A 250 1.56 4.47 -21.37
C CYS A 250 2.68 5.11 -22.20
N ARG A 251 3.53 4.29 -22.85
CA ARG A 251 4.56 4.76 -23.78
C ARG A 251 3.98 5.48 -25.00
N ARG A 252 2.87 4.98 -25.54
CA ARG A 252 2.17 5.61 -26.67
C ARG A 252 1.58 6.98 -26.31
N LEU A 253 1.06 7.11 -25.07
CA LEU A 253 0.43 8.32 -24.56
C LEU A 253 1.43 9.33 -23.99
N ALA A 254 2.65 8.93 -23.71
CA ALA A 254 3.63 9.76 -23.03
C ALA A 254 4.15 10.91 -23.92
N PRO A 255 4.41 12.10 -23.36
CA PRO A 255 5.05 13.17 -24.11
C PRO A 255 6.46 12.76 -24.56
N PRO A 256 6.94 13.33 -25.67
CA PRO A 256 8.32 13.11 -26.14
C PRO A 256 9.35 13.38 -25.05
N GLY A 257 10.38 12.53 -24.96
CA GLY A 257 11.42 12.66 -23.93
C GLY A 257 11.07 12.06 -22.59
N THR A 258 9.89 11.41 -22.43
CA THR A 258 9.58 10.64 -21.23
C THR A 258 10.51 9.43 -21.09
N ILE A 259 11.07 9.25 -19.89
CA ILE A 259 12.04 8.19 -19.59
C ILE A 259 11.36 7.08 -18.79
N PHE A 260 11.41 5.86 -19.31
CA PHE A 260 10.91 4.67 -18.64
C PHE A 260 12.08 3.87 -18.09
N MET A 261 12.14 3.76 -16.77
CA MET A 261 13.23 3.12 -16.03
C MET A 261 13.01 1.60 -15.83
N GLY A 262 11.80 1.10 -16.19
CA GLY A 262 11.41 -0.26 -15.81
C GLY A 262 11.22 -0.39 -14.29
N ARG A 263 11.20 -1.63 -13.81
CA ARG A 263 11.06 -1.91 -12.37
C ARG A 263 12.36 -1.61 -11.64
N LEU A 264 12.29 -0.71 -10.65
CA LEU A 264 13.40 -0.37 -9.76
C LEU A 264 13.21 -1.00 -8.38
N SER A 265 14.31 -1.34 -7.72
CA SER A 265 14.32 -1.89 -6.36
C SER A 265 15.57 -1.45 -5.59
N GLY A 266 15.62 -1.77 -4.28
CA GLY A 266 16.80 -1.51 -3.46
C GLY A 266 17.27 -0.06 -3.55
N ARG A 267 18.58 0.11 -3.75
CA ARG A 267 19.25 1.42 -3.82
C ARG A 267 18.80 2.25 -5.03
N GLU A 268 18.61 1.63 -6.18
CA GLU A 268 18.18 2.35 -7.40
C GLU A 268 16.83 3.04 -7.21
N LEU A 269 15.89 2.39 -6.52
CA LEU A 269 14.58 2.96 -6.21
C LEU A 269 14.71 4.17 -5.29
N THR A 270 15.55 4.09 -4.25
CA THR A 270 15.73 5.21 -3.31
C THR A 270 16.44 6.39 -3.97
N GLU A 271 17.45 6.13 -4.79
CA GLU A 271 18.12 7.16 -5.60
C GLU A 271 17.13 7.81 -6.59
N PHE A 272 16.24 7.02 -7.20
CA PHE A 272 15.24 7.53 -8.13
C PHE A 272 14.28 8.52 -7.45
N TYR A 273 13.71 8.18 -6.32
CA TYR A 273 12.90 9.13 -5.55
C TYR A 273 13.69 10.38 -5.18
N ALA A 274 14.84 10.24 -4.55
CA ALA A 274 15.62 11.36 -4.07
C ALA A 274 16.17 12.26 -5.20
N SER A 275 16.30 11.72 -6.42
CA SER A 275 16.78 12.47 -7.60
C SER A 275 15.68 13.19 -8.37
N ALA A 276 14.42 12.96 -8.05
CA ALA A 276 13.28 13.68 -8.57
C ALA A 276 13.10 15.05 -7.87
N ASP A 277 12.14 15.84 -8.36
CA ASP A 277 11.81 17.16 -7.85
C ASP A 277 10.30 17.33 -7.58
N VAL A 278 9.45 16.51 -8.23
CA VAL A 278 8.00 16.43 -8.04
C VAL A 278 7.59 14.96 -8.19
N PHE A 279 6.77 14.47 -7.31
CA PHE A 279 6.16 13.14 -7.43
C PHE A 279 4.73 13.26 -7.95
N ILE A 280 4.37 12.47 -8.97
CA ILE A 280 3.01 12.45 -9.54
C ILE A 280 2.29 11.15 -9.18
N PHE A 281 1.06 11.27 -8.65
CA PHE A 281 0.24 10.15 -8.22
C PHE A 281 -1.19 10.25 -8.75
N PRO A 282 -1.43 9.86 -10.02
CA PRO A 282 -2.73 10.01 -10.66
C PRO A 282 -3.76 8.94 -10.26
N SER A 283 -3.39 7.96 -9.43
CA SER A 283 -4.25 6.85 -9.04
C SER A 283 -5.41 7.27 -8.14
N ALA A 284 -6.59 6.74 -8.45
CA ALA A 284 -7.79 6.92 -7.66
C ALA A 284 -8.30 5.61 -7.01
N THR A 285 -7.60 4.49 -7.21
CA THR A 285 -8.03 3.16 -6.76
C THR A 285 -7.22 2.61 -5.60
N ASP A 286 -6.15 3.28 -5.22
CA ASP A 286 -5.32 2.85 -4.10
C ASP A 286 -6.02 3.08 -2.76
N THR A 287 -5.95 2.08 -1.88
CA THR A 287 -6.51 2.17 -0.52
C THR A 287 -5.63 2.96 0.43
N PHE A 288 -4.36 3.24 0.05
CA PHE A 288 -3.44 4.04 0.86
C PHE A 288 -2.49 4.89 -0.01
N GLY A 289 -1.65 4.27 -0.85
CA GLY A 289 -0.60 4.95 -1.61
C GLY A 289 0.76 4.96 -0.90
N ASN A 290 1.34 3.79 -0.63
CA ASN A 290 2.66 3.67 0.00
C ASN A 290 3.73 4.52 -0.69
N VAL A 291 3.70 4.57 -2.03
CA VAL A 291 4.63 5.35 -2.85
C VAL A 291 4.56 6.87 -2.58
N ILE A 292 3.42 7.37 -2.08
CA ILE A 292 3.30 8.77 -1.62
C ILE A 292 4.17 8.99 -0.39
N LEU A 293 4.11 8.10 0.61
CA LEU A 293 4.96 8.21 1.81
C LEU A 293 6.44 8.05 1.48
N GLU A 294 6.80 7.17 0.55
CA GLU A 294 8.17 7.00 0.06
C GLU A 294 8.69 8.27 -0.61
N ALA A 295 7.86 8.90 -1.46
CA ALA A 295 8.17 10.18 -2.09
C ALA A 295 8.33 11.31 -1.05
N MET A 296 7.39 11.41 -0.09
CA MET A 296 7.47 12.39 1.00
C MET A 296 8.72 12.21 1.86
N ALA A 297 9.06 10.98 2.22
CA ALA A 297 10.26 10.66 3.00
C ALA A 297 11.55 10.98 2.21
N SER A 298 11.49 10.90 0.88
CA SER A 298 12.58 11.32 -0.02
C SER A 298 12.62 12.83 -0.28
N GLY A 299 11.75 13.61 0.38
CA GLY A 299 11.73 15.08 0.28
C GLY A 299 11.03 15.60 -0.98
N LEU A 300 10.06 14.88 -1.53
CA LEU A 300 9.32 15.29 -2.72
C LEU A 300 7.96 15.90 -2.38
N PRO A 301 7.59 17.03 -2.97
CA PRO A 301 6.20 17.45 -3.04
C PRO A 301 5.43 16.51 -3.97
N VAL A 302 4.19 16.22 -3.63
CA VAL A 302 3.34 15.28 -4.36
C VAL A 302 2.19 16.01 -5.03
N VAL A 303 1.90 15.66 -6.30
CA VAL A 303 0.66 16.02 -7.00
C VAL A 303 -0.19 14.78 -7.16
N GLY A 304 -1.30 14.68 -6.45
CA GLY A 304 -2.13 13.48 -6.38
C GLY A 304 -3.60 13.68 -6.77
N ALA A 305 -4.26 12.61 -7.21
CA ALA A 305 -5.70 12.63 -7.44
C ALA A 305 -6.47 12.89 -6.13
N ASP A 306 -7.48 13.76 -6.16
CA ASP A 306 -8.28 14.13 -4.98
C ASP A 306 -9.30 13.03 -4.64
N VAL A 307 -8.80 11.98 -3.99
CA VAL A 307 -9.61 10.87 -3.44
C VAL A 307 -9.29 10.69 -1.97
N GLY A 308 -10.20 10.04 -1.23
CA GLY A 308 -10.12 9.94 0.24
C GLY A 308 -8.72 9.59 0.78
N PRO A 309 -8.09 8.47 0.39
CA PRO A 309 -6.77 8.09 0.89
C PRO A 309 -5.67 9.10 0.53
N THR A 310 -5.66 9.61 -0.69
CA THR A 310 -4.68 10.62 -1.12
C THR A 310 -4.87 11.95 -0.39
N ARG A 311 -6.13 12.37 -0.21
CA ARG A 311 -6.46 13.58 0.55
C ARG A 311 -5.95 13.52 1.98
N GLU A 312 -6.06 12.39 2.65
CA GLU A 312 -5.55 12.21 4.00
C GLU A 312 -4.03 12.40 4.09
N LEU A 313 -3.29 11.92 3.10
CA LEU A 313 -1.83 12.08 3.04
C LEU A 313 -1.41 13.51 2.65
N LEU A 314 -2.09 14.12 1.66
CA LEU A 314 -1.69 15.40 1.08
C LEU A 314 -2.30 16.65 1.74
N SER A 315 -3.22 16.49 2.69
CA SER A 315 -3.83 17.61 3.44
C SER A 315 -2.78 18.45 4.17
N ASN A 316 -3.17 19.64 4.61
CA ASN A 316 -2.34 20.52 5.42
C ASN A 316 -1.01 20.92 4.76
N THR A 317 -1.07 21.35 3.49
CA THR A 317 0.11 21.83 2.73
C THR A 317 1.20 20.79 2.47
N ARG A 318 0.87 19.49 2.49
CA ARG A 318 1.84 18.40 2.23
C ARG A 318 1.95 18.02 0.75
N GLY A 319 1.05 18.55 -0.10
CA GLY A 319 1.03 18.31 -1.54
C GLY A 319 -0.08 19.08 -2.22
N LEU A 320 -0.23 18.86 -3.52
CA LEU A 320 -1.30 19.43 -4.34
C LEU A 320 -2.23 18.32 -4.80
N MET A 321 -3.51 18.65 -4.96
CA MET A 321 -4.51 17.71 -5.41
C MET A 321 -5.21 18.22 -6.67
N PHE A 322 -5.70 17.29 -7.49
CA PHE A 322 -6.51 17.60 -8.67
C PHE A 322 -7.71 16.65 -8.72
N PRO A 323 -8.86 17.11 -9.29
CA PRO A 323 -10.04 16.26 -9.42
C PRO A 323 -9.75 15.01 -10.26
N GLN A 324 -10.19 13.85 -9.79
CA GLN A 324 -10.01 12.58 -10.49
C GLN A 324 -10.40 12.68 -11.97
N GLY A 325 -9.54 12.21 -12.87
CA GLY A 325 -9.77 12.20 -14.31
C GLY A 325 -9.53 13.54 -15.01
N ASN A 326 -9.22 14.61 -14.29
CA ASN A 326 -8.99 15.92 -14.87
C ASN A 326 -7.52 16.16 -15.22
N ALA A 327 -7.13 15.82 -16.45
CA ALA A 327 -5.75 15.97 -16.97
C ALA A 327 -5.30 17.44 -17.05
N GLU A 328 -6.23 18.36 -17.29
CA GLU A 328 -5.94 19.79 -17.35
C GLU A 328 -5.49 20.33 -16.00
N MET A 329 -6.30 20.12 -14.96
CA MET A 329 -5.95 20.53 -13.60
C MET A 329 -4.72 19.79 -13.06
N PHE A 330 -4.55 18.50 -13.40
CA PHE A 330 -3.30 17.80 -13.09
C PHE A 330 -2.10 18.53 -13.69
N GLY A 331 -2.15 18.83 -14.99
CA GLY A 331 -1.06 19.54 -15.68
C GLY A 331 -0.79 20.93 -15.08
N ASP A 332 -1.83 21.68 -14.71
CA ASP A 332 -1.68 23.00 -14.10
C ASP A 332 -1.05 22.92 -12.69
N GLN A 333 -1.43 21.93 -11.87
CA GLN A 333 -0.79 21.71 -10.57
C GLN A 333 0.69 21.33 -10.71
N VAL A 334 1.04 20.41 -11.63
CA VAL A 334 2.43 20.06 -11.90
C VAL A 334 3.22 21.28 -12.41
N LEU A 335 2.66 22.02 -13.38
CA LEU A 335 3.30 23.20 -13.95
C LEU A 335 3.55 24.30 -12.90
N SER A 336 2.63 24.46 -11.94
CA SER A 336 2.81 25.40 -10.82
C SER A 336 4.06 25.08 -10.01
N LEU A 337 4.31 23.77 -9.76
CA LEU A 337 5.51 23.31 -9.06
C LEU A 337 6.76 23.38 -9.94
N VAL A 338 6.66 23.14 -11.25
CA VAL A 338 7.79 23.27 -12.17
C VAL A 338 8.31 24.72 -12.17
N ARG A 339 7.42 25.71 -12.15
CA ARG A 339 7.76 27.14 -12.22
C ARG A 339 8.16 27.77 -10.89
N ASP A 340 7.65 27.26 -9.78
CA ASP A 340 7.85 27.84 -8.44
C ASP A 340 8.71 26.93 -7.54
N ARG A 341 10.01 27.17 -7.54
CA ARG A 341 10.97 26.45 -6.68
C ARG A 341 10.68 26.68 -5.19
N ALA A 342 10.31 27.90 -4.79
CA ALA A 342 10.06 28.20 -3.39
C ALA A 342 8.85 27.39 -2.88
N ARG A 343 7.78 27.31 -3.65
CA ARG A 343 6.61 26.48 -3.35
C ARG A 343 6.97 25.00 -3.25
N ARG A 344 7.80 24.46 -4.17
CA ARG A 344 8.29 23.07 -4.08
C ARG A 344 8.99 22.81 -2.75
N VAL A 345 9.89 23.70 -2.34
CA VAL A 345 10.65 23.55 -1.08
C VAL A 345 9.76 23.56 0.12
N VAL A 346 8.75 24.45 0.17
CA VAL A 346 7.80 24.51 1.31
C VAL A 346 7.01 23.22 1.41
N LEU A 347 6.38 22.76 0.31
CA LEU A 347 5.59 21.53 0.31
C LEU A 347 6.44 20.29 0.62
N ALA A 348 7.67 20.22 0.08
CA ALA A 348 8.60 19.13 0.35
C ALA A 348 8.97 19.03 1.84
N ARG A 349 9.21 20.18 2.49
CA ARG A 349 9.52 20.24 3.92
C ARG A 349 8.35 19.71 4.77
N GLU A 350 7.13 20.16 4.50
CA GLU A 350 5.94 19.71 5.22
C GLU A 350 5.65 18.22 4.98
N ALA A 351 5.82 17.76 3.74
CA ALA A 351 5.70 16.35 3.38
C ALA A 351 6.72 15.47 4.12
N LEU A 352 8.00 15.87 4.14
CA LEU A 352 9.07 15.16 4.84
C LEU A 352 8.85 15.12 6.35
N ALA A 353 8.43 16.25 6.95
CA ALA A 353 8.12 16.32 8.37
C ALA A 353 7.01 15.32 8.74
N PHE A 354 5.96 15.26 7.95
CA PHE A 354 4.89 14.28 8.14
C PHE A 354 5.37 12.82 7.97
N ALA A 355 6.11 12.51 6.91
CA ALA A 355 6.63 11.16 6.67
C ALA A 355 7.48 10.66 7.84
N ARG A 356 8.27 11.53 8.48
CA ARG A 356 9.09 11.20 9.65
C ARG A 356 8.29 10.80 10.89
N THR A 357 7.02 11.19 10.99
CA THR A 357 6.11 10.73 12.06
C THR A 357 5.47 9.38 11.78
N ARG A 358 5.61 8.84 10.56
CA ARG A 358 4.98 7.60 10.11
C ARG A 358 5.98 6.44 10.05
N THR A 359 6.63 6.16 11.19
CA THR A 359 7.56 5.02 11.26
C THR A 359 6.80 3.70 11.37
N TRP A 360 7.40 2.63 10.84
CA TRP A 360 6.81 1.29 10.97
C TRP A 360 6.68 0.86 12.43
N ASP A 361 7.63 1.21 13.29
CA ASP A 361 7.58 0.87 14.71
C ASP A 361 6.35 1.46 15.40
N ALA A 362 6.08 2.76 15.20
CA ALA A 362 4.90 3.40 15.77
C ALA A 362 3.60 2.74 15.30
N ILE A 363 3.50 2.42 14.00
CA ILE A 363 2.32 1.77 13.40
C ILE A 363 2.10 0.35 13.96
N PHE A 364 3.17 -0.42 14.13
CA PHE A 364 3.04 -1.77 14.69
C PHE A 364 2.81 -1.77 16.19
N ASP A 365 3.38 -0.82 16.94
CA ASP A 365 3.12 -0.69 18.38
C ASP A 365 1.63 -0.41 18.66
N GLU A 366 0.97 0.44 17.86
CA GLU A 366 -0.48 0.65 17.92
C GLU A 366 -1.28 -0.63 17.62
N LEU A 367 -0.89 -1.37 16.56
CA LEU A 367 -1.56 -2.62 16.18
C LEU A 367 -1.42 -3.69 17.27
N PHE A 368 -0.23 -3.86 17.82
CA PHE A 368 0.03 -4.87 18.85
C PHE A 368 -0.64 -4.53 20.18
N ALA A 369 -0.74 -3.26 20.52
CA ALA A 369 -1.54 -2.82 21.67
C ALA A 369 -3.03 -3.18 21.51
N ASP A 370 -3.58 -3.09 20.27
CA ASP A 370 -4.97 -3.52 20.02
C ASP A 370 -5.10 -5.05 20.06
N TYR A 371 -4.14 -5.80 19.54
CA TYR A 371 -4.11 -7.26 19.65
C TYR A 371 -4.09 -7.72 21.11
N ALA A 372 -3.25 -7.11 21.94
CA ALA A 372 -3.16 -7.41 23.36
C ALA A 372 -4.49 -7.19 24.09
N ARG A 373 -5.19 -6.09 23.78
CA ARG A 373 -6.54 -5.82 24.32
C ARG A 373 -7.57 -6.88 23.92
N LEU A 374 -7.52 -7.34 22.68
CA LEU A 374 -8.47 -8.34 22.15
C LEU A 374 -8.19 -9.76 22.69
N SER A 375 -6.92 -10.10 22.88
CA SER A 375 -6.51 -11.42 23.41
C SER A 375 -6.56 -11.52 24.94
N GLY A 376 -6.82 -10.40 25.62
CA GLY A 376 -6.80 -10.38 27.11
C GLY A 376 -5.38 -10.47 27.68
N SER A 377 -4.34 -10.35 26.86
CA SER A 377 -2.95 -10.25 27.28
C SER A 377 -2.69 -8.85 27.81
N ALA A 378 -2.11 -8.71 29.00
CA ALA A 378 -1.71 -7.39 29.49
C ALA A 378 -0.66 -6.78 28.54
N PRO A 379 -0.78 -5.50 28.15
CA PRO A 379 0.31 -4.84 27.46
C PRO A 379 1.54 -4.85 28.39
N ALA A 380 2.69 -5.32 27.91
CA ALA A 380 3.93 -5.21 28.66
C ALA A 380 4.13 -3.74 29.07
N ALA A 381 4.35 -3.50 30.36
CA ALA A 381 4.49 -2.16 30.89
C ALA A 381 5.61 -1.43 30.14
N VAL A 382 5.31 -0.21 29.65
CA VAL A 382 6.33 0.70 29.12
C VAL A 382 7.28 1.01 30.27
N ALA A 383 8.46 0.43 30.24
CA ALA A 383 9.56 0.88 31.09
C ALA A 383 9.92 2.30 30.60
N VAL A 384 9.43 3.32 31.32
CA VAL A 384 9.91 4.68 31.16
C VAL A 384 11.30 4.69 31.78
N ALA A 385 12.32 4.79 30.92
CA ALA A 385 13.69 5.09 31.30
C ALA A 385 13.98 6.54 31.01
#